data_947522ac21cba118e48af64f575959e4
#
_entry.id   947522ac21cba118e48af64f575959e4
#
_cell.length_a   1.000
_cell.length_b   1.000
_cell.length_c   1.000
_cell.angle_alpha   90.00
_cell.angle_beta   90.00
_cell.angle_gamma   90.00
#
_symmetry.space_group_name_H-M   'P 1'
#
loop_
_entity.id
_entity.type
_entity.pdbx_description
1 polymer ?
#
loop_
_entity_poly.entity_id
_entity_poly.type
_entity_poly.pdbx_seq_one_letter_code
_entity_poly.pdbx_strand_id
1 'polypeptide(L)'
;YAEDMWNAVLEAGKKHNLMVIAPAHHRRIQAGILSWGQDMDNEHNPFQCNLGYQVSLSGKGIWEKQGDYVGKEALEKMKSEISSGGKPYKLQLVGMELGGKPIEEYAPDFWLISEDGKNPVGFITSPWYHPEKGTNIAMGYVPFDGTLNKNGFPMGKVGRKFKIHLPKKYCEKGNDPVDAVVVDIPFTESYNPNTREVAK
;
A
#
# COMPACT_ATOMS: atom_id res chain seq x y z
N TYR A 1 21.59 15.85 -26.13
CA TYR A 1 21.72 16.52 -24.80
C TYR A 1 21.43 15.57 -23.64
N ALA A 2 20.54 14.53 -23.75
CA ALA A 2 20.22 13.66 -22.62
C ALA A 2 21.43 12.79 -22.21
N GLU A 3 22.13 12.22 -23.18
CA GLU A 3 23.33 11.44 -22.96
C GLU A 3 24.48 12.28 -22.41
N ASP A 4 24.65 13.50 -22.92
CA ASP A 4 25.69 14.43 -22.45
C ASP A 4 25.44 14.79 -20.98
N MET A 5 24.16 15.08 -20.61
CA MET A 5 23.77 15.37 -19.24
C MET A 5 23.98 14.15 -18.33
N TRP A 6 23.60 12.99 -18.77
CA TRP A 6 23.81 11.73 -18.04
C TRP A 6 25.30 11.52 -17.72
N ASN A 7 26.16 11.64 -18.74
CA ASN A 7 27.59 11.47 -18.59
C ASN A 7 28.20 12.54 -17.67
N ALA A 8 27.76 13.78 -17.77
CA ALA A 8 28.22 14.88 -16.92
C ALA A 8 27.84 14.63 -15.45
N VAL A 9 26.62 14.15 -15.17
CA VAL A 9 26.17 13.80 -13.81
C VAL A 9 26.98 12.64 -13.24
N LEU A 10 27.20 11.59 -14.03
CA LEU A 10 28.02 10.45 -13.60
C LEU A 10 29.46 10.86 -13.30
N GLU A 11 30.06 11.67 -14.15
CA GLU A 11 31.43 12.15 -13.93
C GLU A 11 31.54 13.00 -12.67
N ALA A 12 30.66 13.99 -12.51
CA ALA A 12 30.62 14.82 -11.31
C ALA A 12 30.35 14.03 -10.03
N GLY A 13 29.59 12.95 -10.13
CA GLY A 13 29.20 12.09 -9.01
C GLY A 13 30.28 11.10 -8.54
N LYS A 14 31.31 10.80 -9.34
CA LYS A 14 32.38 9.82 -9.00
C LYS A 14 33.01 10.09 -7.64
N LYS A 15 33.35 11.35 -7.37
CA LYS A 15 33.95 11.77 -6.09
C LYS A 15 33.01 11.64 -4.86
N HIS A 16 31.73 11.43 -5.11
CA HIS A 16 30.69 11.25 -4.10
C HIS A 16 30.15 9.82 -4.05
N ASN A 17 30.82 8.87 -4.72
CA ASN A 17 30.36 7.49 -4.84
C ASN A 17 28.93 7.38 -5.38
N LEU A 18 28.56 8.22 -6.36
CA LEU A 18 27.25 8.18 -7.00
C LEU A 18 27.02 6.80 -7.62
N MET A 19 25.89 6.20 -7.31
CA MET A 19 25.46 4.94 -7.89
C MET A 19 24.17 5.14 -8.67
N VAL A 20 24.10 4.53 -9.85
CA VAL A 20 22.87 4.50 -10.65
C VAL A 20 21.91 3.49 -10.05
N ILE A 21 20.67 3.92 -9.81
CA ILE A 21 19.56 3.04 -9.40
C ILE A 21 18.39 3.24 -10.35
N ALA A 22 17.55 2.21 -10.47
CA ALA A 22 16.29 2.28 -11.19
C ALA A 22 15.10 2.18 -10.22
N PRO A 23 13.88 2.62 -10.63
CA PRO A 23 12.67 2.30 -9.93
C PRO A 23 12.54 0.80 -9.72
N ALA A 24 12.19 0.38 -8.51
CA ALA A 24 12.11 -1.03 -8.15
C ALA A 24 10.79 -1.34 -7.45
N HIS A 25 10.05 -2.34 -7.93
CA HIS A 25 8.76 -2.75 -7.38
C HIS A 25 8.86 -3.11 -5.90
N HIS A 26 9.85 -3.92 -5.52
CA HIS A 26 10.03 -4.31 -4.11
C HIS A 26 10.16 -3.08 -3.19
N ARG A 27 10.93 -2.07 -3.59
CA ARG A 27 11.17 -0.87 -2.74
C ARG A 27 9.89 -0.05 -2.54
N ARG A 28 9.09 0.16 -3.60
CA ARG A 28 7.83 0.88 -3.46
C ARG A 28 6.84 0.12 -2.58
N ILE A 29 6.75 -1.21 -2.76
CA ILE A 29 5.86 -2.05 -1.97
C ILE A 29 6.29 -2.03 -0.49
N GLN A 30 7.58 -2.22 -0.19
CA GLN A 30 8.12 -2.10 1.17
C GLN A 30 7.78 -0.77 1.82
N ALA A 31 7.87 0.32 1.07
CA ALA A 31 7.55 1.68 1.53
C ALA A 31 6.04 2.00 1.55
N GLY A 32 5.19 1.09 1.07
CA GLY A 32 3.74 1.33 0.95
C GLY A 32 3.37 2.38 -0.10
N ILE A 33 4.22 2.57 -1.13
CA ILE A 33 3.97 3.53 -2.21
C ILE A 33 3.09 2.88 -3.28
N LEU A 34 1.93 3.47 -3.50
CA LEU A 34 0.94 2.99 -4.47
C LEU A 34 1.38 3.26 -5.91
N SER A 35 0.99 2.37 -6.80
CA SER A 35 1.17 2.52 -8.24
C SER A 35 -0.18 2.78 -8.90
N TRP A 36 -0.24 3.83 -9.73
CA TRP A 36 -1.42 4.12 -10.53
C TRP A 36 -1.66 2.99 -11.56
N GLY A 37 -2.90 2.60 -11.72
CA GLY A 37 -3.31 1.50 -12.60
C GLY A 37 -3.10 0.10 -12.01
N GLN A 38 -2.38 -0.04 -10.89
CA GLN A 38 -2.20 -1.30 -10.20
C GLN A 38 -2.84 -1.31 -8.81
N ASP A 39 -2.50 -0.33 -7.97
CA ASP A 39 -3.04 -0.26 -6.61
C ASP A 39 -4.22 0.71 -6.50
N MET A 40 -4.35 1.64 -7.40
CA MET A 40 -5.44 2.62 -7.45
C MET A 40 -5.66 3.13 -8.88
N ASP A 41 -6.85 3.63 -9.13
CA ASP A 41 -7.29 4.26 -10.37
C ASP A 41 -8.40 5.29 -10.09
N ASN A 42 -9.13 5.71 -11.13
CA ASN A 42 -10.23 6.67 -11.02
C ASN A 42 -11.44 6.16 -10.21
N GLU A 43 -11.55 4.85 -9.97
CA GLU A 43 -12.64 4.23 -9.20
C GLU A 43 -12.36 4.23 -7.69
N HIS A 44 -11.14 4.61 -7.28
CA HIS A 44 -10.70 4.59 -5.89
C HIS A 44 -10.66 6.00 -5.29
N ASN A 45 -11.23 6.16 -4.10
CA ASN A 45 -11.15 7.41 -3.35
C ASN A 45 -9.94 7.42 -2.38
N PRO A 46 -9.48 8.60 -1.93
CA PRO A 46 -8.29 8.71 -1.08
C PRO A 46 -8.39 7.96 0.27
N PHE A 47 -9.57 7.89 0.87
CA PHE A 47 -9.76 7.18 2.14
C PHE A 47 -9.61 5.68 1.96
N GLN A 48 -10.16 5.14 0.88
CA GLN A 48 -10.04 3.73 0.50
C GLN A 48 -8.59 3.31 0.24
N CYS A 49 -7.76 4.23 -0.23
CA CYS A 49 -6.35 4.01 -0.56
C CYS A 49 -5.38 4.30 0.60
N ASN A 50 -5.85 4.52 1.83
CA ASN A 50 -5.03 4.99 2.96
C ASN A 50 -4.35 6.36 2.74
N LEU A 51 -4.82 7.16 1.80
CA LEU A 51 -4.30 8.50 1.47
C LEU A 51 -5.12 9.63 2.12
N GLY A 52 -6.00 9.31 3.06
CA GLY A 52 -6.86 10.28 3.75
C GLY A 52 -6.08 11.39 4.45
N TYR A 53 -4.85 11.13 4.88
CA TYR A 53 -3.98 12.13 5.50
C TYR A 53 -3.51 13.23 4.52
N GLN A 54 -3.62 13.00 3.21
CA GLN A 54 -3.30 13.98 2.18
C GLN A 54 -4.51 14.87 1.83
N VAL A 55 -5.70 14.54 2.32
CA VAL A 55 -6.93 15.26 2.04
C VAL A 55 -7.10 16.39 3.04
N SER A 56 -7.07 17.63 2.56
CA SER A 56 -7.28 18.84 3.38
C SER A 56 -8.76 19.18 3.47
N LEU A 57 -9.41 18.76 4.55
CA LEU A 57 -10.84 19.02 4.80
C LEU A 57 -11.08 20.10 5.86
N SER A 58 -10.15 20.30 6.79
CA SER A 58 -10.40 21.07 8.02
C SER A 58 -9.69 22.40 8.11
N GLY A 59 -8.93 22.77 7.10
CA GLY A 59 -8.13 23.99 7.18
C GLY A 59 -7.05 23.97 8.29
N LYS A 60 -6.62 22.79 8.76
CA LYS A 60 -5.62 22.62 9.83
C LYS A 60 -4.61 21.54 9.48
N GLY A 61 -3.60 21.84 8.71
CA GLY A 61 -2.53 20.92 8.37
C GLY A 61 -1.40 21.62 7.64
N ILE A 62 -0.25 20.97 7.48
CA ILE A 62 0.95 21.53 6.82
C ILE A 62 0.66 21.89 5.35
N TRP A 63 -0.40 21.33 4.78
CA TRP A 63 -0.82 21.51 3.39
C TRP A 63 -2.16 22.23 3.28
N GLU A 64 -2.51 23.03 4.29
CA GLU A 64 -3.75 23.80 4.30
C GLU A 64 -3.85 24.72 3.10
N LYS A 65 -4.59 24.28 2.11
CA LYS A 65 -5.17 25.18 1.14
C LYS A 65 -6.51 25.66 1.71
N GLN A 66 -6.54 26.88 2.19
CA GLN A 66 -7.81 27.59 2.35
C GLN A 66 -8.39 27.76 0.94
N GLY A 67 -9.49 27.10 0.68
CA GLY A 67 -10.15 27.20 -0.61
C GLY A 67 -11.02 26.00 -0.92
N ASP A 68 -11.80 26.18 -1.92
CA ASP A 68 -12.64 25.13 -2.49
C ASP A 68 -11.89 24.40 -3.60
N TYR A 69 -12.16 23.11 -3.77
CA TYR A 69 -11.60 22.28 -4.82
C TYR A 69 -12.63 21.23 -5.27
N VAL A 70 -12.48 20.74 -6.48
CA VAL A 70 -13.37 19.73 -7.04
C VAL A 70 -13.35 18.47 -6.18
N GLY A 71 -14.53 18.00 -5.73
CA GLY A 71 -14.70 16.79 -4.91
C GLY A 71 -14.62 17.03 -3.40
N LYS A 72 -14.37 18.24 -2.91
CA LYS A 72 -14.28 18.54 -1.47
C LYS A 72 -15.54 18.15 -0.72
N GLU A 73 -16.71 18.57 -1.19
CA GLU A 73 -18.00 18.26 -0.57
C GLU A 73 -18.24 16.73 -0.47
N ALA A 74 -17.91 16.00 -1.52
CA ALA A 74 -18.03 14.54 -1.53
C ALA A 74 -17.10 13.89 -0.49
N LEU A 75 -15.86 14.38 -0.35
CA LEU A 75 -14.90 13.90 0.63
C LEU A 75 -15.31 14.27 2.07
N GLU A 76 -15.85 15.46 2.30
CA GLU A 76 -16.41 15.88 3.59
C GLU A 76 -17.58 15.00 4.03
N LYS A 77 -18.51 14.72 3.09
CA LYS A 77 -19.63 13.81 3.34
C LYS A 77 -19.13 12.40 3.68
N MET A 78 -18.20 11.87 2.90
CA MET A 78 -17.61 10.55 3.14
C MET A 78 -16.89 10.50 4.49
N LYS A 79 -16.11 11.53 4.84
CA LYS A 79 -15.42 11.63 6.14
C LYS A 79 -16.42 11.67 7.31
N SER A 80 -17.51 12.40 7.16
CA SER A 80 -18.57 12.47 8.16
C SER A 80 -19.24 11.11 8.36
N GLU A 81 -19.57 10.41 7.27
CA GLU A 81 -20.12 9.06 7.31
C GLU A 81 -19.19 8.07 8.01
N ILE A 82 -17.91 8.06 7.66
CA ILE A 82 -16.90 7.23 8.32
C ILE A 82 -16.82 7.54 9.82
N SER A 83 -16.82 8.82 10.19
CA SER A 83 -16.72 9.26 11.59
C SER A 83 -17.95 8.84 12.43
N SER A 84 -19.10 8.67 11.79
CA SER A 84 -20.32 8.16 12.44
C SER A 84 -20.45 6.62 12.41
N GLY A 85 -19.39 5.91 11.97
CA GLY A 85 -19.38 4.44 11.90
C GLY A 85 -19.96 3.86 10.61
N GLY A 86 -20.27 4.69 9.62
CA GLY A 86 -20.72 4.25 8.31
C GLY A 86 -19.56 3.71 7.44
N LYS A 87 -19.94 3.05 6.36
CA LYS A 87 -19.00 2.42 5.42
C LYS A 87 -19.31 2.88 3.98
N PRO A 88 -18.84 4.07 3.57
CA PRO A 88 -19.19 4.66 2.28
C PRO A 88 -18.63 3.90 1.06
N TYR A 89 -17.75 2.92 1.28
CA TYR A 89 -17.21 2.04 0.26
C TYR A 89 -17.03 0.62 0.81
N LYS A 90 -16.86 -0.35 -0.10
CA LYS A 90 -16.87 -1.78 0.24
C LYS A 90 -15.50 -2.32 0.65
N LEU A 91 -14.44 -1.89 -0.05
CA LEU A 91 -13.10 -2.44 0.08
C LEU A 91 -12.11 -1.38 0.56
N GLN A 92 -11.20 -1.78 1.43
CA GLN A 92 -10.12 -0.95 1.98
C GLN A 92 -8.77 -1.53 1.58
N LEU A 93 -7.85 -0.68 1.13
CA LEU A 93 -6.44 -1.05 0.93
C LEU A 93 -5.80 -1.44 2.26
N VAL A 94 -5.06 -2.54 2.24
CA VAL A 94 -4.32 -3.05 3.39
C VAL A 94 -2.93 -3.54 2.98
N GLY A 95 -2.00 -3.59 3.94
CA GLY A 95 -0.79 -4.38 3.84
C GLY A 95 -1.01 -5.78 4.39
N MET A 96 -0.34 -6.76 3.83
CA MET A 96 -0.39 -8.15 4.26
C MET A 96 1.00 -8.78 4.26
N GLU A 97 1.24 -9.68 5.22
CA GLU A 97 2.26 -10.72 5.13
C GLU A 97 1.58 -12.03 4.74
N LEU A 98 2.19 -12.77 3.82
CA LEU A 98 1.60 -14.00 3.28
C LEU A 98 2.65 -15.10 3.06
N GLY A 99 2.20 -16.36 3.16
CA GLY A 99 3.01 -17.53 2.90
C GLY A 99 3.29 -17.76 1.41
N GLY A 100 3.81 -18.94 1.10
CA GLY A 100 4.19 -19.35 -0.24
C GLY A 100 5.67 -19.16 -0.54
N LYS A 101 6.09 -19.57 -1.74
CA LYS A 101 7.47 -19.37 -2.20
C LYS A 101 7.76 -17.90 -2.43
N PRO A 102 9.04 -17.46 -2.37
CA PRO A 102 9.43 -16.08 -2.63
C PRO A 102 8.89 -15.56 -3.97
N ILE A 103 8.28 -14.37 -3.94
CA ILE A 103 7.73 -13.67 -5.10
C ILE A 103 8.75 -12.60 -5.49
N GLU A 104 9.58 -12.88 -6.50
CA GLU A 104 10.73 -12.05 -6.88
C GLU A 104 10.58 -11.46 -8.29
N GLU A 105 9.39 -11.52 -8.86
CA GLU A 105 9.08 -10.97 -10.16
C GLU A 105 7.78 -10.16 -10.14
N TYR A 106 7.65 -9.27 -11.11
CA TYR A 106 6.44 -8.47 -11.28
C TYR A 106 5.23 -9.36 -11.56
N ALA A 107 4.16 -9.15 -10.79
CA ALA A 107 2.88 -9.83 -10.95
C ALA A 107 1.85 -8.83 -11.50
N PRO A 108 1.50 -8.92 -12.80
CA PRO A 108 0.53 -8.02 -13.41
C PRO A 108 -0.91 -8.37 -13.03
N ASP A 109 -1.16 -9.63 -12.66
CA ASP A 109 -2.50 -10.13 -12.35
C ASP A 109 -2.87 -9.89 -10.90
N PHE A 110 -4.16 -9.66 -10.64
CA PHE A 110 -4.71 -9.60 -9.28
C PHE A 110 -5.02 -11.00 -8.78
N TRP A 111 -4.60 -11.29 -7.52
CA TRP A 111 -4.82 -12.59 -6.92
C TRP A 111 -5.96 -12.51 -5.91
N LEU A 112 -6.83 -13.50 -5.93
CA LEU A 112 -8.03 -13.50 -5.11
C LEU A 112 -7.73 -13.70 -3.63
N ILE A 113 -8.42 -12.94 -2.80
CA ILE A 113 -8.44 -13.04 -1.34
C ILE A 113 -9.77 -13.65 -0.92
N SER A 114 -9.75 -14.60 0.02
CA SER A 114 -10.94 -15.17 0.64
C SER A 114 -10.78 -15.24 2.17
N GLU A 115 -11.87 -15.31 2.91
CA GLU A 115 -11.84 -15.58 4.35
C GLU A 115 -11.86 -17.09 4.64
N ASP A 116 -12.64 -17.82 3.85
CA ASP A 116 -12.90 -19.26 4.01
C ASP A 116 -12.06 -20.17 3.09
N GLY A 117 -11.21 -19.59 2.25
CA GLY A 117 -10.43 -20.30 1.24
C GLY A 117 -11.23 -20.68 -0.02
N LYS A 118 -12.46 -20.18 -0.18
CA LYS A 118 -13.35 -20.55 -1.31
C LYS A 118 -13.97 -19.32 -1.99
N ASN A 119 -14.59 -18.46 -1.21
CA ASN A 119 -15.38 -17.34 -1.74
C ASN A 119 -14.52 -16.07 -1.75
N PRO A 120 -14.23 -15.49 -2.94
CA PRO A 120 -13.45 -14.27 -3.04
C PRO A 120 -14.17 -13.09 -2.38
N VAL A 121 -13.43 -12.35 -1.54
CA VAL A 121 -13.90 -11.14 -0.86
C VAL A 121 -13.05 -9.91 -1.19
N GLY A 122 -11.90 -10.10 -1.83
CA GLY A 122 -10.96 -9.05 -2.19
C GLY A 122 -9.87 -9.55 -3.14
N PHE A 123 -8.84 -8.76 -3.32
CA PHE A 123 -7.75 -9.09 -4.24
C PHE A 123 -6.43 -8.44 -3.84
N ILE A 124 -5.32 -9.11 -4.15
CA ILE A 124 -3.95 -8.59 -4.05
C ILE A 124 -3.63 -7.80 -5.32
N THR A 125 -2.98 -6.66 -5.14
CA THR A 125 -2.55 -5.79 -6.26
C THR A 125 -1.04 -5.82 -6.46
N SER A 126 -0.26 -5.83 -5.38
CA SER A 126 1.20 -5.64 -5.43
C SER A 126 1.91 -6.56 -4.45
N PRO A 127 2.17 -7.82 -4.82
CA PRO A 127 2.93 -8.75 -3.99
C PRO A 127 4.43 -8.65 -4.28
N TRP A 128 5.27 -8.92 -3.25
CA TRP A 128 6.72 -9.09 -3.39
C TRP A 128 7.32 -9.81 -2.18
N TYR A 129 8.47 -10.47 -2.37
CA TYR A 129 9.23 -11.04 -1.27
C TYR A 129 10.04 -9.97 -0.53
N HIS A 130 9.97 -9.97 0.80
CA HIS A 130 10.74 -9.06 1.66
C HIS A 130 11.90 -9.84 2.29
N PRO A 131 13.14 -9.67 1.80
CA PRO A 131 14.26 -10.51 2.23
C PRO A 131 14.63 -10.36 3.70
N GLU A 132 14.54 -9.14 4.25
CA GLU A 132 14.85 -8.89 5.67
C GLU A 132 13.82 -9.52 6.62
N LYS A 133 12.54 -9.61 6.20
CA LYS A 133 11.48 -10.28 6.97
C LYS A 133 11.42 -11.79 6.70
N GLY A 134 12.03 -12.26 5.61
CA GLY A 134 11.96 -13.66 5.20
C GLY A 134 10.56 -14.14 4.78
N THR A 135 9.69 -13.20 4.38
CA THR A 135 8.30 -13.50 4.01
C THR A 135 7.84 -12.67 2.81
N ASN A 136 6.78 -13.11 2.15
CA ASN A 136 6.14 -12.28 1.13
C ASN A 136 5.31 -11.19 1.81
N ILE A 137 5.34 -9.99 1.23
CA ILE A 137 4.49 -8.85 1.58
C ILE A 137 3.61 -8.52 0.39
N ALA A 138 2.45 -7.93 0.63
CA ALA A 138 1.57 -7.48 -0.44
C ALA A 138 0.71 -6.29 -0.03
N MET A 139 0.37 -5.46 -1.01
CA MET A 139 -0.78 -4.56 -0.91
C MET A 139 -1.98 -5.21 -1.59
N GLY A 140 -3.18 -4.93 -1.09
CA GLY A 140 -4.41 -5.47 -1.65
C GLY A 140 -5.64 -4.88 -0.98
N TYR A 141 -6.80 -5.25 -1.50
CA TYR A 141 -8.10 -4.75 -1.03
C TYR A 141 -8.89 -5.85 -0.34
N VAL A 142 -9.39 -5.55 0.85
CA VAL A 142 -10.24 -6.43 1.64
C VAL A 142 -11.51 -5.71 2.08
N PRO A 143 -12.57 -6.41 2.51
CA PRO A 143 -13.77 -5.78 3.02
C PRO A 143 -13.47 -4.80 4.14
N PHE A 144 -13.93 -3.54 3.98
CA PHE A 144 -13.79 -2.50 4.99
C PHE A 144 -14.63 -2.85 6.22
N ASP A 145 -14.00 -3.01 7.35
CA ASP A 145 -14.64 -3.40 8.61
C ASP A 145 -14.98 -2.21 9.53
N GLY A 146 -14.62 -0.99 9.13
CA GLY A 146 -14.84 0.22 9.92
C GLY A 146 -13.67 0.58 10.83
N THR A 147 -12.55 -0.13 10.76
CA THR A 147 -11.36 0.18 11.55
C THR A 147 -10.75 1.52 11.14
N LEU A 148 -10.43 2.35 12.14
CA LEU A 148 -9.79 3.65 11.97
C LEU A 148 -8.45 3.67 12.71
N ASN A 149 -7.49 4.42 12.18
CA ASN A 149 -6.24 4.72 12.88
C ASN A 149 -6.45 5.79 13.96
N LYS A 150 -5.40 6.10 14.73
CA LYS A 150 -5.41 7.10 15.83
C LYS A 150 -5.81 8.51 15.38
N ASN A 151 -5.72 8.82 14.09
CA ASN A 151 -6.10 10.10 13.51
C ASN A 151 -7.52 10.08 12.89
N GLY A 152 -8.27 8.99 13.06
CA GLY A 152 -9.62 8.81 12.54
C GLY A 152 -9.70 8.59 11.04
N PHE A 153 -8.62 8.10 10.40
CA PHE A 153 -8.63 7.68 9.00
C PHE A 153 -8.85 6.17 8.88
N PRO A 154 -9.57 5.72 7.85
CA PRO A 154 -9.77 4.30 7.58
C PRO A 154 -8.45 3.57 7.40
N MET A 155 -8.42 2.36 7.92
CA MET A 155 -7.30 1.43 7.75
C MET A 155 -7.78 -0.02 7.82
N GLY A 156 -6.94 -0.96 7.41
CA GLY A 156 -7.19 -2.37 7.66
C GLY A 156 -6.96 -2.73 9.13
N LYS A 157 -7.78 -3.61 9.68
CA LYS A 157 -7.58 -4.14 11.03
C LYS A 157 -6.36 -5.06 11.06
N VAL A 158 -5.28 -4.60 11.69
CA VAL A 158 -4.05 -5.40 11.87
C VAL A 158 -4.38 -6.70 12.60
N GLY A 159 -3.77 -7.80 12.15
CA GLY A 159 -4.00 -9.14 12.67
C GLY A 159 -5.20 -9.88 12.07
N ARG A 160 -6.03 -9.24 11.23
CA ARG A 160 -7.09 -9.93 10.49
C ARG A 160 -6.48 -10.93 9.51
N LYS A 161 -7.04 -12.13 9.46
CA LYS A 161 -6.51 -13.25 8.67
C LYS A 161 -7.34 -13.49 7.43
N PHE A 162 -6.65 -13.88 6.36
CA PHE A 162 -7.23 -14.21 5.07
C PHE A 162 -6.51 -15.41 4.45
N LYS A 163 -7.05 -15.89 3.35
CA LYS A 163 -6.48 -16.90 2.47
C LYS A 163 -6.26 -16.28 1.09
N ILE A 164 -5.06 -16.45 0.54
CA ILE A 164 -4.68 -15.92 -0.77
C ILE A 164 -4.52 -17.07 -1.76
N HIS A 165 -5.20 -16.95 -2.92
CA HIS A 165 -5.08 -17.91 -4.01
C HIS A 165 -3.89 -17.53 -4.89
N LEU A 166 -2.72 -18.10 -4.61
CA LEU A 166 -1.50 -17.84 -5.36
C LEU A 166 -1.49 -18.55 -6.72
N PRO A 167 -0.82 -17.99 -7.74
CA PRO A 167 -0.43 -18.75 -8.93
C PRO A 167 0.38 -19.99 -8.55
N LYS A 168 0.17 -21.11 -9.26
CA LYS A 168 0.79 -22.42 -8.95
C LYS A 168 2.32 -22.37 -8.76
N LYS A 169 3.00 -21.49 -9.49
CA LYS A 169 4.48 -21.34 -9.39
C LYS A 169 4.95 -20.87 -8.00
N TYR A 170 4.11 -20.15 -7.26
CA TYR A 170 4.40 -19.66 -5.91
C TYR A 170 3.82 -20.54 -4.80
N CYS A 171 3.01 -21.54 -5.14
CA CYS A 171 2.48 -22.48 -4.16
C CYS A 171 3.55 -23.46 -3.72
N GLU A 172 3.60 -23.75 -2.43
CA GLU A 172 4.23 -24.95 -1.90
C GLU A 172 3.28 -26.14 -2.12
N LYS A 173 3.85 -27.35 -2.25
CA LYS A 173 3.04 -28.54 -2.54
C LYS A 173 1.99 -28.76 -1.45
N GLY A 174 0.73 -28.69 -1.84
CA GLY A 174 -0.43 -28.89 -0.95
C GLY A 174 -0.83 -27.69 -0.11
N ASN A 175 -0.26 -26.50 -0.36
CA ASN A 175 -0.52 -25.28 0.40
C ASN A 175 -1.12 -24.17 -0.50
N ASP A 176 -2.33 -24.41 -1.01
CA ASP A 176 -3.13 -23.43 -1.77
C ASP A 176 -4.60 -23.56 -1.32
N PRO A 177 -5.24 -22.50 -0.84
CA PRO A 177 -4.72 -21.13 -0.65
C PRO A 177 -3.76 -20.98 0.54
N VAL A 178 -2.85 -19.99 0.48
CA VAL A 178 -1.91 -19.70 1.57
C VAL A 178 -2.52 -18.77 2.61
N ASP A 179 -2.02 -18.87 3.83
CA ASP A 179 -2.39 -17.94 4.91
C ASP A 179 -1.80 -16.56 4.69
N ALA A 180 -2.57 -15.55 5.04
CA ALA A 180 -2.15 -14.16 5.07
C ALA A 180 -2.69 -13.44 6.31
N VAL A 181 -1.95 -12.45 6.77
CA VAL A 181 -2.35 -11.60 7.90
C VAL A 181 -2.17 -10.14 7.53
N VAL A 182 -3.15 -9.31 7.88
CA VAL A 182 -3.08 -7.86 7.71
C VAL A 182 -2.04 -7.28 8.65
N VAL A 183 -1.15 -6.44 8.11
CA VAL A 183 -0.10 -5.73 8.83
C VAL A 183 -0.13 -4.24 8.49
N ASP A 184 0.58 -3.44 9.28
CA ASP A 184 0.74 -2.02 8.99
C ASP A 184 1.57 -1.77 7.73
N ILE A 185 1.29 -0.65 7.06
CA ILE A 185 2.08 -0.08 5.97
C ILE A 185 2.70 1.23 6.48
N PRO A 186 3.97 1.50 6.22
CA PRO A 186 4.96 0.73 5.44
C PRO A 186 5.43 -0.55 6.13
N PHE A 187 5.87 -1.53 5.33
CA PHE A 187 6.33 -2.84 5.82
C PHE A 187 7.70 -2.81 6.48
N THR A 188 8.50 -1.78 6.21
CA THR A 188 9.84 -1.61 6.76
C THR A 188 9.82 -0.48 7.78
N GLU A 189 10.33 -0.74 8.98
CA GLU A 189 10.36 0.24 10.08
C GLU A 189 11.09 1.54 9.71
N SER A 190 12.14 1.45 8.91
CA SER A 190 12.87 2.63 8.42
C SER A 190 12.02 3.61 7.61
N TYR A 191 10.89 3.17 7.07
CA TYR A 191 9.93 4.01 6.35
C TYR A 191 8.74 4.40 7.22
N ASN A 192 8.56 3.79 8.38
CA ASN A 192 7.46 4.11 9.29
C ASN A 192 7.75 5.43 10.01
N PRO A 193 6.98 6.51 9.75
CA PRO A 193 7.21 7.80 10.39
C PRO A 193 6.99 7.78 11.90
N ASN A 194 6.30 6.77 12.44
CA ASN A 194 6.08 6.62 13.88
C ASN A 194 7.29 6.01 14.60
N THR A 195 8.20 5.38 13.88
CA THR A 195 9.43 4.76 14.43
C THR A 195 10.68 5.57 14.09
N ARG A 196 10.59 6.58 13.23
CA ARG A 196 11.70 7.50 12.98
C ARG A 196 12.00 8.28 14.25
N GLU A 197 13.11 7.97 14.89
CA GLU A 197 13.81 8.96 15.70
C GLU A 197 14.21 10.10 14.75
N VAL A 198 13.58 11.24 14.94
CA VAL A 198 13.98 12.45 14.23
C VAL A 198 15.39 12.71 14.72
N ALA A 199 16.38 12.49 13.84
CA ALA A 199 17.74 12.92 14.09
C ALA A 199 17.70 14.43 14.41
N LYS A 200 18.02 14.76 15.65
CA LYS A 200 18.09 16.12 16.14
C LYS A 200 19.23 16.87 15.46
#